data_76ef447a0b696beadec589898a62264a
#
_entry.id   76ef447a0b696beadec589898a62264a
#
_cell.length_a   1.000
_cell.length_b   1.000
_cell.length_c   1.000
_cell.angle_alpha   90.00
_cell.angle_beta   90.00
_cell.angle_gamma   90.00
#
_symmetry.space_group_name_H-M   'P 1'
#
loop_
_entity.id
_entity.type
_entity.pdbx_description
1 polymer ?
#
loop_
_entity_poly.entity_id
_entity_poly.type
_entity_poly.pdbx_seq_one_letter_code
_entity_poly.pdbx_strand_id
1 'polypeptide(L)'
;METSIIIAGFGGQGVLFAGQLLAYTAMDSGRNVTWIPSYGPEMRGGTANCIVIVSDEPIGSPIVSRPDVAIVLNQPSYDKYEPLVKPGGLLVVNDSIVTSRSNRLDIETVYVPANAIAEEFGNAKMLNVAALGALLGRRPILPLAAVEQALDEHLPAGKAHLIEANRQVLQRGYQVGAFVEDFIAA
;
A
#
# COMPACT_ATOMS: atom_id res chain seq x y z
N MET A 1 -3.25 -19.36 0.91
CA MET A 1 -3.33 -18.16 1.80
C MET A 1 -3.99 -17.05 1.03
N GLU A 2 -4.96 -16.35 1.62
CA GLU A 2 -5.64 -15.20 1.02
C GLU A 2 -5.36 -13.94 1.86
N THR A 3 -5.07 -12.82 1.21
CA THR A 3 -4.81 -11.53 1.89
C THR A 3 -5.58 -10.44 1.18
N SER A 4 -6.42 -9.74 1.92
CA SER A 4 -7.20 -8.59 1.46
C SER A 4 -6.54 -7.27 1.87
N ILE A 5 -6.35 -6.37 0.89
CA ILE A 5 -5.65 -5.11 1.07
C ILE A 5 -6.56 -3.97 0.61
N ILE A 6 -6.72 -2.95 1.45
CA ILE A 6 -7.31 -1.66 1.06
C ILE A 6 -6.20 -0.62 0.97
N ILE A 7 -6.15 0.11 -0.14
CA ILE A 7 -5.28 1.28 -0.31
C ILE A 7 -6.19 2.49 -0.46
N ALA A 8 -6.00 3.52 0.36
CA ALA A 8 -6.87 4.69 0.39
C ALA A 8 -6.09 6.00 0.59
N GLY A 9 -6.57 7.06 -0.07
CA GLY A 9 -5.95 8.38 -0.04
C GLY A 9 -6.76 9.41 -0.83
N PHE A 10 -6.17 10.57 -1.11
CA PHE A 10 -6.76 11.56 -2.02
C PHE A 10 -6.52 11.20 -3.49
N GLY A 11 -7.38 11.70 -4.35
CA GLY A 11 -7.13 11.73 -5.79
C GLY A 11 -5.79 12.41 -6.08
N GLY A 12 -4.93 11.73 -6.87
CA GLY A 12 -3.58 12.21 -7.18
C GLY A 12 -2.46 11.64 -6.31
N GLN A 13 -2.75 10.96 -5.19
CA GLN A 13 -1.74 10.28 -4.36
C GLN A 13 -1.32 8.89 -4.91
N GLY A 14 -1.79 8.51 -6.09
CA GLY A 14 -1.39 7.26 -6.74
C GLY A 14 -1.97 5.98 -6.11
N VAL A 15 -3.08 6.09 -5.38
CA VAL A 15 -3.79 4.98 -4.72
C VAL A 15 -4.05 3.83 -5.69
N LEU A 16 -4.62 4.14 -6.87
CA LEU A 16 -4.98 3.13 -7.87
C LEU A 16 -3.75 2.50 -8.51
N PHE A 17 -2.69 3.29 -8.73
CA PHE A 17 -1.44 2.78 -9.28
C PHE A 17 -0.79 1.77 -8.32
N ALA A 18 -0.74 2.06 -7.02
CA ALA A 18 -0.19 1.12 -6.04
C ALA A 18 -0.97 -0.20 -6.01
N GLY A 19 -2.31 -0.12 -6.03
CA GLY A 19 -3.15 -1.32 -6.08
C GLY A 19 -3.02 -2.10 -7.37
N GLN A 20 -2.91 -1.41 -8.50
CA GLN A 20 -2.71 -2.01 -9.82
C GLN A 20 -1.35 -2.69 -9.93
N LEU A 21 -0.28 -2.05 -9.45
CA LEU A 21 1.06 -2.64 -9.39
C LEU A 21 1.08 -3.93 -8.58
N LEU A 22 0.44 -3.91 -7.40
CA LEU A 22 0.31 -5.09 -6.55
C LEU A 22 -0.46 -6.21 -7.25
N ALA A 23 -1.54 -5.87 -7.96
CA ALA A 23 -2.36 -6.83 -8.71
C ALA A 23 -1.58 -7.45 -9.86
N TYR A 24 -0.85 -6.68 -10.65
CA TYR A 24 0.00 -7.20 -11.73
C TYR A 24 1.09 -8.11 -11.18
N THR A 25 1.80 -7.67 -10.12
CA THR A 25 2.82 -8.50 -9.47
C THR A 25 2.27 -9.85 -9.02
N ALA A 26 1.07 -9.87 -8.42
CA ALA A 26 0.42 -11.11 -7.99
C ALA A 26 0.07 -12.01 -9.18
N MET A 27 -0.47 -11.43 -10.25
CA MET A 27 -0.82 -12.14 -11.49
C MET A 27 0.41 -12.74 -12.16
N ASP A 28 1.49 -11.97 -12.32
CA ASP A 28 2.75 -12.40 -12.92
C ASP A 28 3.45 -13.48 -12.08
N SER A 29 3.19 -13.47 -10.75
CA SER A 29 3.64 -14.52 -9.81
C SER A 29 2.73 -15.75 -9.80
N GLY A 30 1.75 -15.87 -10.69
CA GLY A 30 0.84 -17.01 -10.80
C GLY A 30 -0.20 -17.10 -9.67
N ARG A 31 -0.46 -15.99 -8.94
CA ARG A 31 -1.46 -15.93 -7.87
C ARG A 31 -2.83 -15.51 -8.43
N ASN A 32 -3.88 -15.94 -7.75
CA ASN A 32 -5.22 -15.42 -8.00
C ASN A 32 -5.30 -13.99 -7.41
N VAL A 33 -5.88 -13.07 -8.17
CA VAL A 33 -5.99 -11.68 -7.76
C VAL A 33 -7.31 -11.05 -8.19
N THR A 34 -7.85 -10.18 -7.35
CA THR A 34 -8.90 -9.24 -7.72
C THR A 34 -8.44 -7.82 -7.41
N TRP A 35 -8.74 -6.88 -8.28
CA TRP A 35 -8.50 -5.46 -8.07
C TRP A 35 -9.76 -4.66 -8.39
N ILE A 36 -10.29 -3.95 -7.39
CA ILE A 36 -11.51 -3.17 -7.50
C ILE A 36 -11.21 -1.72 -7.12
N PRO A 37 -11.10 -0.82 -8.11
CA PRO A 37 -11.02 0.60 -7.85
C PRO A 37 -12.40 1.16 -7.47
N SER A 38 -12.44 2.04 -6.46
CA SER A 38 -13.61 2.82 -6.11
C SER A 38 -13.44 4.26 -6.60
N TYR A 39 -14.29 4.64 -7.56
CA TYR A 39 -14.36 5.99 -8.11
C TYR A 39 -15.67 6.65 -7.65
N GLY A 40 -15.56 7.73 -6.88
CA GLY A 40 -16.69 8.62 -6.62
C GLY A 40 -16.63 9.88 -7.50
N PRO A 41 -17.76 10.54 -7.81
CA PRO A 41 -17.79 11.84 -8.50
C PRO A 41 -17.04 12.95 -7.76
N GLU A 42 -16.62 12.70 -6.53
CA GLU A 42 -15.90 13.59 -5.63
C GLU A 42 -14.37 13.58 -5.82
N MET A 43 -13.85 13.05 -6.94
CA MET A 43 -12.40 12.80 -7.15
C MET A 43 -11.51 14.03 -7.22
N ARG A 44 -12.04 15.24 -7.25
CA ARG A 44 -11.25 16.47 -7.06
C ARG A 44 -11.31 16.90 -5.60
N GLY A 45 -10.48 16.25 -4.76
CA GLY A 45 -10.42 16.47 -3.31
C GLY A 45 -11.16 15.44 -2.46
N GLY A 46 -11.83 14.43 -3.09
CA GLY A 46 -12.44 13.30 -2.40
C GLY A 46 -11.48 12.14 -2.16
N THR A 47 -11.87 11.19 -1.32
CA THR A 47 -11.10 9.99 -1.03
C THR A 47 -11.20 8.98 -2.18
N ALA A 48 -10.06 8.61 -2.76
CA ALA A 48 -9.93 7.48 -3.67
C ALA A 48 -9.54 6.22 -2.87
N ASN A 49 -10.05 5.07 -3.25
CA ASN A 49 -9.59 3.81 -2.69
C ASN A 49 -9.62 2.68 -3.73
N CYS A 50 -8.86 1.63 -3.47
CA CYS A 50 -9.00 0.37 -4.17
C CYS A 50 -8.84 -0.80 -3.20
N ILE A 51 -9.45 -1.92 -3.58
CA ILE A 51 -9.34 -3.19 -2.89
C ILE A 51 -8.53 -4.12 -3.77
N VAL A 52 -7.53 -4.79 -3.18
CA VAL A 52 -6.77 -5.87 -3.81
C VAL A 52 -6.89 -7.11 -2.94
N ILE A 53 -7.22 -8.24 -3.54
CA ILE A 53 -7.15 -9.53 -2.87
C ILE A 53 -6.13 -10.38 -3.62
N VAL A 54 -5.17 -10.94 -2.90
CA VAL A 54 -4.16 -11.86 -3.43
C VAL A 54 -4.34 -13.20 -2.76
N SER A 55 -4.47 -14.28 -3.53
CA SER A 55 -4.77 -15.61 -3.01
C SER A 55 -4.02 -16.72 -3.77
N ASP A 56 -3.68 -17.80 -3.06
CA ASP A 56 -3.20 -19.04 -3.66
C ASP A 56 -4.35 -19.86 -4.29
N GLU A 57 -5.57 -19.66 -3.79
CA GLU A 57 -6.78 -20.37 -4.20
C GLU A 57 -7.74 -19.41 -4.94
N PRO A 58 -8.73 -19.94 -5.67
CA PRO A 58 -9.75 -19.12 -6.30
C PRO A 58 -10.47 -18.21 -5.29
N ILE A 59 -10.60 -16.92 -5.61
CA ILE A 59 -11.22 -15.92 -4.75
C ILE A 59 -12.74 -16.03 -4.84
N GLY A 60 -13.39 -16.37 -3.73
CA GLY A 60 -14.84 -16.57 -3.67
C GLY A 60 -15.66 -15.27 -3.71
N SER A 61 -15.13 -14.17 -3.20
CA SER A 61 -15.79 -12.86 -3.20
C SER A 61 -14.76 -11.72 -3.23
N PRO A 62 -14.95 -10.72 -4.09
CA PRO A 62 -14.08 -9.55 -4.13
C PRO A 62 -14.49 -8.47 -3.10
N ILE A 63 -15.55 -8.70 -2.32
CA ILE A 63 -16.06 -7.73 -1.34
C ILE A 63 -15.32 -7.88 -0.02
N VAL A 64 -14.69 -6.79 0.43
CA VAL A 64 -13.94 -6.73 1.68
C VAL A 64 -14.55 -5.69 2.60
N SER A 65 -15.16 -6.12 3.70
CA SER A 65 -15.67 -5.24 4.75
C SER A 65 -14.63 -4.96 5.85
N ARG A 66 -13.78 -5.93 6.11
CA ARG A 66 -12.66 -5.84 7.06
C ARG A 66 -11.41 -6.36 6.39
N PRO A 67 -10.42 -5.50 6.06
CA PRO A 67 -9.21 -5.91 5.38
C PRO A 67 -8.20 -6.55 6.35
N ASP A 68 -7.35 -7.42 5.81
CA ASP A 68 -6.16 -7.92 6.51
C ASP A 68 -5.08 -6.82 6.57
N VAL A 69 -5.04 -5.95 5.55
CA VAL A 69 -4.10 -4.84 5.43
C VAL A 69 -4.83 -3.57 4.99
N ALA A 70 -4.52 -2.44 5.61
CA ALA A 70 -4.91 -1.12 5.11
C ALA A 70 -3.67 -0.25 4.91
N ILE A 71 -3.54 0.39 3.74
CA ILE A 71 -2.58 1.46 3.47
C ILE A 71 -3.36 2.77 3.41
N VAL A 72 -3.08 3.70 4.31
CA VAL A 72 -3.79 4.97 4.44
C VAL A 72 -2.84 6.13 4.20
N LEU A 73 -3.12 6.89 3.14
CA LEU A 73 -2.23 7.95 2.65
C LEU A 73 -2.64 9.36 3.11
N ASN A 74 -3.77 9.49 3.82
CA ASN A 74 -4.27 10.76 4.36
C ASN A 74 -5.14 10.55 5.60
N GLN A 75 -5.42 11.62 6.33
CA GLN A 75 -6.18 11.57 7.60
C GLN A 75 -7.60 11.00 7.43
N PRO A 76 -8.44 11.42 6.44
CA PRO A 76 -9.78 10.85 6.28
C PRO A 76 -9.77 9.35 5.99
N SER A 77 -8.75 8.86 5.27
CA SER A 77 -8.60 7.41 5.03
C SER A 77 -8.19 6.67 6.29
N TYR A 78 -7.32 7.26 7.11
CA TYR A 78 -6.97 6.72 8.42
C TYR A 78 -8.21 6.57 9.30
N ASP A 79 -8.98 7.65 9.47
CA ASP A 79 -10.18 7.67 10.33
C ASP A 79 -11.23 6.63 9.90
N LYS A 80 -11.33 6.38 8.58
CA LYS A 80 -12.26 5.42 8.02
C LYS A 80 -11.79 3.98 8.15
N TYR A 81 -10.53 3.68 7.86
CA TYR A 81 -10.07 2.29 7.67
C TYR A 81 -9.31 1.71 8.86
N GLU A 82 -8.72 2.51 9.74
CA GLU A 82 -8.08 2.01 10.96
C GLU A 82 -9.01 1.10 11.80
N PRO A 83 -10.28 1.52 12.09
CA PRO A 83 -11.18 0.67 12.88
C PRO A 83 -11.65 -0.60 12.14
N LEU A 84 -11.48 -0.67 10.82
CA LEU A 84 -11.92 -1.79 10.01
C LEU A 84 -10.85 -2.89 9.84
N VAL A 85 -9.58 -2.61 10.12
CA VAL A 85 -8.52 -3.62 10.03
C VAL A 85 -8.84 -4.78 10.96
N LYS A 86 -8.73 -6.03 10.46
CA LYS A 86 -8.95 -7.24 11.25
C LYS A 86 -7.96 -7.32 12.43
N PRO A 87 -8.33 -7.92 13.58
CA PRO A 87 -7.37 -8.33 14.59
C PRO A 87 -6.23 -9.17 13.98
N GLY A 88 -4.98 -8.89 14.34
CA GLY A 88 -3.80 -9.47 13.71
C GLY A 88 -3.46 -8.90 12.33
N GLY A 89 -4.23 -7.91 11.87
CA GLY A 89 -3.99 -7.23 10.60
C GLY A 89 -2.88 -6.17 10.68
N LEU A 90 -2.61 -5.53 9.55
CA LEU A 90 -1.57 -4.51 9.41
C LEU A 90 -2.17 -3.18 8.92
N LEU A 91 -1.83 -2.09 9.58
CA LEU A 91 -2.11 -0.73 9.15
C LEU A 91 -0.80 -0.02 8.75
N VAL A 92 -0.68 0.39 7.49
CA VAL A 92 0.43 1.22 7.00
C VAL A 92 -0.05 2.66 6.86
N VAL A 93 0.59 3.57 7.57
CA VAL A 93 0.17 4.97 7.70
C VAL A 93 1.22 5.90 7.08
N ASN A 94 0.80 6.80 6.20
CA ASN A 94 1.66 7.88 5.71
C ASN A 94 1.86 8.94 6.80
N ASP A 95 2.92 8.80 7.57
CA ASP A 95 3.27 9.64 8.71
C ASP A 95 3.61 11.10 8.34
N SER A 96 3.89 11.35 7.07
CA SER A 96 4.17 12.73 6.62
C SER A 96 2.97 13.67 6.75
N ILE A 97 1.74 13.14 6.69
CA ILE A 97 0.51 13.97 6.68
C ILE A 97 -0.60 13.44 7.59
N VAL A 98 -0.54 12.18 8.03
CA VAL A 98 -1.48 11.63 9.03
C VAL A 98 -0.91 11.88 10.41
N THR A 99 -1.64 12.64 11.22
CA THR A 99 -1.19 13.02 12.57
C THR A 99 -1.68 12.08 13.66
N SER A 100 -2.70 11.29 13.37
CA SER A 100 -3.27 10.33 14.31
C SER A 100 -2.35 9.15 14.56
N ARG A 101 -2.46 8.57 15.75
CA ARG A 101 -1.78 7.34 16.16
C ARG A 101 -2.81 6.31 16.58
N SER A 102 -2.64 5.08 16.13
CA SER A 102 -3.53 3.98 16.54
C SER A 102 -3.25 3.59 18.00
N ASN A 103 -4.32 3.44 18.76
CA ASN A 103 -4.28 2.91 20.12
C ASN A 103 -4.64 1.42 20.15
N ARG A 104 -4.83 0.80 18.99
CA ARG A 104 -5.19 -0.61 18.88
C ARG A 104 -3.97 -1.49 19.13
N LEU A 105 -4.10 -2.39 20.12
CA LEU A 105 -3.07 -3.38 20.47
C LEU A 105 -3.27 -4.72 19.74
N ASP A 106 -4.37 -4.85 19.01
CA ASP A 106 -4.75 -6.06 18.28
C ASP A 106 -4.35 -6.03 16.80
N ILE A 107 -3.71 -4.95 16.33
CA ILE A 107 -3.17 -4.82 14.97
C ILE A 107 -1.71 -4.34 15.01
N GLU A 108 -0.98 -4.66 13.94
CA GLU A 108 0.32 -4.05 13.70
C GLU A 108 0.13 -2.69 13.02
N THR A 109 0.96 -1.71 13.36
CA THR A 109 0.95 -0.40 12.70
C THR A 109 2.35 0.03 12.29
N VAL A 110 2.52 0.35 11.01
CA VAL A 110 3.76 0.90 10.45
C VAL A 110 3.53 2.33 10.04
N TYR A 111 4.28 3.26 10.63
CA TYR A 111 4.30 4.67 10.26
C TYR A 111 5.45 4.91 9.29
N VAL A 112 5.14 5.30 8.06
CA VAL A 112 6.12 5.53 7.00
C VAL A 112 6.09 7.00 6.57
N PRO A 113 7.23 7.73 6.58
CA PRO A 113 7.30 9.11 6.12
C PRO A 113 7.28 9.17 4.59
N ALA A 114 6.16 8.74 3.99
CA ALA A 114 6.07 8.42 2.57
C ALA A 114 6.32 9.62 1.65
N ASN A 115 5.87 10.83 2.04
CA ASN A 115 6.16 12.05 1.28
C ASN A 115 7.66 12.38 1.33
N ALA A 116 8.26 12.34 2.53
CA ALA A 116 9.67 12.64 2.69
C ALA A 116 10.55 11.67 1.87
N ILE A 117 10.24 10.37 1.91
CA ILE A 117 10.92 9.37 1.08
C ILE A 117 10.77 9.69 -0.41
N ALA A 118 9.56 9.99 -0.87
CA ALA A 118 9.33 10.31 -2.28
C ALA A 118 10.05 11.59 -2.73
N GLU A 119 10.11 12.61 -1.89
CA GLU A 119 10.82 13.87 -2.14
C GLU A 119 12.34 13.69 -2.18
N GLU A 120 12.91 12.81 -1.34
CA GLU A 120 14.34 12.45 -1.34
C GLU A 120 14.80 11.96 -2.74
N PHE A 121 13.92 11.25 -3.45
CA PHE A 121 14.16 10.76 -4.81
C PHE A 121 13.56 11.65 -5.91
N GLY A 122 13.22 12.90 -5.58
CA GLY A 122 12.89 13.95 -6.54
C GLY A 122 11.45 13.94 -7.08
N ASN A 123 10.54 13.10 -6.55
CA ASN A 123 9.17 13.07 -7.04
C ASN A 123 8.14 12.71 -5.95
N ALA A 124 7.54 13.74 -5.35
CA ALA A 124 6.51 13.60 -4.31
C ALA A 124 5.31 12.69 -4.69
N LYS A 125 5.10 12.43 -5.98
CA LYS A 125 4.02 11.54 -6.45
C LYS A 125 4.30 10.06 -6.20
N MET A 126 5.52 9.68 -5.79
CA MET A 126 5.89 8.29 -5.51
C MET A 126 5.61 7.85 -4.06
N LEU A 127 4.94 8.67 -3.26
CA LEU A 127 4.61 8.35 -1.86
C LEU A 127 3.83 7.03 -1.70
N ASN A 128 3.00 6.70 -2.67
CA ASN A 128 2.27 5.44 -2.74
C ASN A 128 3.19 4.21 -2.87
N VAL A 129 4.30 4.37 -3.61
CA VAL A 129 5.33 3.31 -3.79
C VAL A 129 6.13 3.13 -2.49
N ALA A 130 6.44 4.22 -1.76
CA ALA A 130 7.06 4.14 -0.45
C ALA A 130 6.17 3.38 0.56
N ALA A 131 4.87 3.69 0.59
CA ALA A 131 3.92 3.00 1.46
C ALA A 131 3.75 1.51 1.07
N LEU A 132 3.76 1.20 -0.22
CA LEU A 132 3.75 -0.19 -0.71
C LEU A 132 5.02 -0.94 -0.28
N GLY A 133 6.18 -0.30 -0.38
CA GLY A 133 7.44 -0.84 0.14
C GLY A 133 7.35 -1.17 1.62
N ALA A 134 6.81 -0.28 2.44
CA ALA A 134 6.64 -0.49 3.87
C ALA A 134 5.70 -1.67 4.20
N LEU A 135 4.62 -1.85 3.43
CA LEU A 135 3.80 -3.06 3.52
C LEU A 135 4.64 -4.32 3.31
N LEU A 136 5.40 -4.38 2.21
CA LEU A 136 6.18 -5.57 1.83
C LEU A 136 7.30 -5.86 2.82
N GLY A 137 7.91 -4.83 3.41
CA GLY A 137 8.93 -4.97 4.44
C GLY A 137 8.38 -5.57 5.73
N ARG A 138 7.17 -5.18 6.14
CA ARG A 138 6.54 -5.70 7.35
C ARG A 138 5.82 -7.03 7.13
N ARG A 139 5.15 -7.17 5.99
CA ARG A 139 4.40 -8.39 5.64
C ARG A 139 4.67 -8.76 4.18
N PRO A 140 5.59 -9.69 3.91
CA PRO A 140 6.02 -10.04 2.55
C PRO A 140 4.97 -10.90 1.84
N ILE A 141 3.83 -10.30 1.49
CA ILE A 141 2.75 -10.96 0.73
C ILE A 141 3.16 -11.33 -0.70
N LEU A 142 4.11 -10.58 -1.26
CA LEU A 142 4.78 -10.82 -2.53
C LEU A 142 6.27 -10.52 -2.38
N PRO A 143 7.16 -11.19 -3.13
CA PRO A 143 8.58 -10.88 -3.12
C PRO A 143 8.85 -9.45 -3.59
N LEU A 144 9.73 -8.70 -2.91
CA LEU A 144 10.13 -7.34 -3.32
C LEU A 144 10.63 -7.32 -4.76
N ALA A 145 11.48 -8.29 -5.14
CA ALA A 145 12.01 -8.40 -6.50
C ALA A 145 10.92 -8.57 -7.58
N ALA A 146 9.81 -9.24 -7.25
CA ALA A 146 8.69 -9.37 -8.18
C ALA A 146 7.97 -8.03 -8.39
N VAL A 147 7.86 -7.20 -7.35
CA VAL A 147 7.28 -5.84 -7.48
C VAL A 147 8.20 -4.92 -8.27
N GLU A 148 9.53 -5.05 -8.09
CA GLU A 148 10.52 -4.32 -8.89
C GLU A 148 10.43 -4.71 -10.38
N GLN A 149 10.29 -5.99 -10.68
CA GLN A 149 10.08 -6.48 -12.06
C GLN A 149 8.77 -5.94 -12.65
N ALA A 150 7.69 -5.97 -11.89
CA ALA A 150 6.40 -5.43 -12.33
C ALA A 150 6.46 -3.90 -12.61
N LEU A 151 7.30 -3.14 -11.90
CA LEU A 151 7.56 -1.74 -12.24
C LEU A 151 8.19 -1.60 -13.62
N ASP A 152 9.13 -2.48 -13.99
CA ASP A 152 9.77 -2.47 -15.31
C ASP A 152 8.78 -2.81 -16.43
N GLU A 153 7.91 -3.78 -16.19
CA GLU A 153 7.01 -4.34 -17.21
C GLU A 153 5.69 -3.54 -17.39
N HIS A 154 5.18 -2.97 -16.30
CA HIS A 154 3.84 -2.36 -16.29
C HIS A 154 3.84 -0.83 -16.16
N LEU A 155 5.00 -0.19 -15.98
CA LEU A 155 5.04 1.27 -16.03
C LEU A 155 4.79 1.75 -17.48
N PRO A 156 3.91 2.73 -17.70
CA PRO A 156 3.70 3.26 -19.04
C PRO A 156 5.01 3.71 -19.72
N ALA A 157 5.21 3.40 -20.99
CA ALA A 157 6.44 3.70 -21.73
C ALA A 157 6.91 5.15 -21.60
N GLY A 158 5.97 6.13 -21.55
CA GLY A 158 6.29 7.55 -21.34
C GLY A 158 6.84 7.88 -19.93
N LYS A 159 6.84 6.91 -19.00
CA LYS A 159 7.34 7.04 -17.62
C LYS A 159 8.56 6.15 -17.34
N ALA A 160 9.16 5.56 -18.35
CA ALA A 160 10.33 4.68 -18.19
C ALA A 160 11.48 5.36 -17.42
N HIS A 161 11.65 6.68 -17.58
CA HIS A 161 12.65 7.48 -16.84
C HIS A 161 12.41 7.52 -15.30
N LEU A 162 11.23 7.09 -14.83
CA LEU A 162 10.88 7.04 -13.41
C LEU A 162 11.12 5.66 -12.78
N ILE A 163 11.46 4.63 -13.55
CA ILE A 163 11.58 3.24 -13.06
C ILE A 163 12.61 3.18 -11.92
N GLU A 164 13.81 3.71 -12.14
CA GLU A 164 14.87 3.63 -11.14
C GLU A 164 14.52 4.38 -9.86
N ALA A 165 13.93 5.58 -9.97
CA ALA A 165 13.48 6.33 -8.80
C ALA A 165 12.34 5.59 -8.04
N ASN A 166 11.39 4.98 -8.76
CA ASN A 166 10.35 4.16 -8.12
C ASN A 166 10.95 2.94 -7.40
N ARG A 167 11.97 2.29 -7.97
CA ARG A 167 12.65 1.16 -7.33
C ARG A 167 13.34 1.59 -6.04
N GLN A 168 14.07 2.70 -6.05
CA GLN A 168 14.73 3.24 -4.85
C GLN A 168 13.73 3.66 -3.77
N VAL A 169 12.62 4.30 -4.14
CA VAL A 169 11.53 4.64 -3.22
C VAL A 169 10.89 3.39 -2.62
N LEU A 170 10.65 2.36 -3.44
CA LEU A 170 10.12 1.07 -2.98
C LEU A 170 11.04 0.42 -1.94
N GLN A 171 12.34 0.34 -2.26
CA GLN A 171 13.36 -0.23 -1.38
C GLN A 171 13.48 0.55 -0.08
N ARG A 172 13.45 1.89 -0.15
CA ARG A 172 13.52 2.73 1.04
C ARG A 172 12.29 2.54 1.95
N GLY A 173 11.10 2.47 1.35
CA GLY A 173 9.88 2.10 2.08
C GLY A 173 9.96 0.70 2.71
N TYR A 174 10.48 -0.27 1.96
CA TYR A 174 10.69 -1.64 2.45
C TYR A 174 11.58 -1.68 3.70
N GLN A 175 12.69 -0.93 3.69
CA GLN A 175 13.57 -0.82 4.86
C GLN A 175 12.80 -0.29 6.08
N VAL A 176 11.99 0.76 5.92
CA VAL A 176 11.16 1.29 7.02
C VAL A 176 10.23 0.22 7.57
N GLY A 177 9.54 -0.53 6.72
CA GLY A 177 8.64 -1.61 7.15
C GLY A 177 9.36 -2.77 7.85
N ALA A 178 10.56 -3.12 7.39
CA ALA A 178 11.35 -4.22 7.94
C ALA A 178 12.00 -3.88 9.29
N PHE A 179 12.31 -2.60 9.56
CA PHE A 179 13.02 -2.14 10.75
C PHE A 179 12.10 -1.57 11.85
N VAL A 180 10.78 -1.79 11.77
CA VAL A 180 9.91 -1.47 12.90
C VAL A 180 10.34 -2.37 14.08
N GLU A 181 11.07 -1.80 15.03
CA GLU A 181 11.36 -2.46 16.31
C GLU A 181 10.01 -2.84 16.95
N ASP A 182 9.87 -4.11 17.31
CA ASP A 182 8.75 -4.57 18.10
C ASP A 182 8.86 -3.88 19.48
N PHE A 183 8.22 -2.71 19.65
CA PHE A 183 7.93 -2.18 20.96
C PHE A 183 6.89 -3.13 21.59
N ILE A 184 7.35 -4.31 21.98
CA ILE A 184 6.64 -5.14 22.94
C ILE A 184 6.81 -4.40 24.26
N ALA A 185 5.72 -3.75 24.69
CA ALA A 185 5.63 -3.15 25.99
C ALA A 185 5.98 -4.22 27.04
N ALA A 186 7.07 -3.96 27.77
CA ALA A 186 7.40 -4.67 28.98
C ALA A 186 6.41 -4.30 30.10
#